data_a88daaf4b9e58cec8d352f03b2944d0f
#
_entry.id   a88daaf4b9e58cec8d352f03b2944d0f
#
_cell.length_a   1.000
_cell.length_b   1.000
_cell.length_c   1.000
_cell.angle_alpha   90.00
_cell.angle_beta   90.00
_cell.angle_gamma   90.00
#
_symmetry.space_group_name_H-M   'P 1'
#
loop_
_entity.id
_entity.type
_entity.pdbx_description
1 polymer ?
#
loop_
_entity_poly.entity_id
_entity_poly.type
_entity_poly.pdbx_seq_one_letter_code
_entity_poly.pdbx_strand_id
1 'polypeptide(L)'
;MTKKPVPDASIAETAVIEAPAGTGATVSRRSFLKFAGASGLASATGALAAGAARADVTHTTPPDGSPEQIHLTWGDDPTSEVVVSWASLAASANPRVLVGADHGRRDTVHAVQRTYTDGLTGVVVFTYHARLSGLKPATTYTYEVTADNDSHAGSPFSSSFTTAPRGRAPFRFTSYGDLATPNTGWVLSSPQSRFAVDAVERFQPLFHLLNGDLCYANLNPAHQTDVWRDFANNNQTSSTRRPWMPCPGNHEIEFYNGPQGLDSYLTRYTLPDNGSRFSGRWYSFQVSSVLFISLDADDVVYQDAAAFVAGPMPLVPAASTGHAPIAPGSSFYVRGYSNGEQTRWLEQTLRRAADDRDIDWIVVQMHQDALSSSKTGNGSDKGIREAWLPLFDQYGVDLVVCGHDHDYERSYPVRGCNRHAGIDAKTGEAVDTLQPRPVPHTHANPDATTFDTSHGTIHLILGGGGTSAPLDVYGVDMGNGNPQAQVFTKPNRPVAGTTAGTFVRPTADALEDAIWSAQRDTGTGYGIAVFDVDPGEHGGKTTMTMNYYHAPGADQTPNPDYELFETVTLEKRRR
;
A
#
# COMPACT_ATOMS: atom_id res chain seq x y z
N MET A 1 -51.71 1.17 -45.78
CA MET A 1 -52.39 2.40 -45.42
C MET A 1 -51.70 3.08 -44.29
N THR A 2 -51.22 4.25 -44.59
CA THR A 2 -50.83 5.41 -43.78
C THR A 2 -49.82 5.24 -42.61
N LYS A 3 -48.59 5.60 -42.91
CA LYS A 3 -47.54 6.08 -41.99
C LYS A 3 -47.96 7.41 -41.34
N LYS A 4 -47.70 7.57 -40.06
CA LYS A 4 -47.63 8.88 -39.38
C LYS A 4 -46.19 9.24 -39.06
N PRO A 5 -45.79 10.51 -39.17
CA PRO A 5 -44.41 10.93 -39.06
C PRO A 5 -43.99 11.26 -37.63
N VAL A 6 -42.65 11.14 -37.37
CA VAL A 6 -41.92 11.55 -36.16
C VAL A 6 -41.71 13.07 -36.24
N PRO A 7 -41.85 13.83 -35.14
CA PRO A 7 -41.46 15.23 -35.10
C PRO A 7 -40.00 15.39 -34.73
N ASP A 8 -39.37 16.26 -35.48
CA ASP A 8 -38.07 16.89 -35.31
C ASP A 8 -38.03 17.73 -34.02
N ALA A 9 -36.96 17.62 -33.22
CA ALA A 9 -36.74 18.47 -32.05
C ALA A 9 -35.49 19.32 -32.26
N SER A 10 -35.75 20.55 -32.64
CA SER A 10 -34.79 21.63 -32.71
C SER A 10 -34.44 22.20 -31.33
N ILE A 11 -33.15 22.43 -31.13
CA ILE A 11 -32.46 23.54 -30.44
C ILE A 11 -33.25 24.24 -29.32
N ALA A 12 -32.74 24.18 -28.09
CA ALA A 12 -33.07 25.10 -27.01
C ALA A 12 -31.80 25.79 -26.49
N GLU A 13 -31.93 27.09 -26.42
CA GLU A 13 -30.98 28.13 -26.10
C GLU A 13 -30.38 28.05 -24.69
N THR A 14 -29.17 28.57 -24.63
CA THR A 14 -28.38 28.90 -23.45
C THR A 14 -29.07 29.99 -22.60
N ALA A 15 -29.44 29.67 -21.38
CA ALA A 15 -29.80 30.68 -20.39
C ALA A 15 -28.63 30.91 -19.44
N VAL A 16 -28.05 32.10 -19.48
CA VAL A 16 -27.10 32.64 -18.53
C VAL A 16 -27.86 33.02 -17.26
N ILE A 17 -27.54 32.41 -16.12
CA ILE A 17 -27.99 32.90 -14.81
C ILE A 17 -26.80 33.43 -14.08
N GLU A 18 -26.80 34.73 -13.79
CA GLU A 18 -25.87 35.42 -12.92
C GLU A 18 -26.01 34.90 -11.46
N ALA A 19 -24.86 34.63 -10.83
CA ALA A 19 -24.78 34.23 -9.43
C ALA A 19 -24.67 35.46 -8.52
N PRO A 20 -25.36 35.51 -7.36
CA PRO A 20 -25.14 36.53 -6.36
C PRO A 20 -23.88 36.24 -5.53
N ALA A 21 -23.14 37.29 -5.20
CA ALA A 21 -21.94 37.27 -4.39
C ALA A 21 -22.18 36.86 -2.94
N GLY A 22 -21.32 36.03 -2.40
CA GLY A 22 -21.04 35.94 -0.96
C GLY A 22 -21.40 34.61 -0.32
N THR A 23 -20.40 33.80 -0.06
CA THR A 23 -20.05 33.11 1.19
C THR A 23 -19.07 31.96 0.84
N GLY A 24 -18.04 31.77 1.65
CA GLY A 24 -16.92 30.89 1.40
C GLY A 24 -17.32 29.46 1.05
N ALA A 25 -16.91 29.03 -0.13
CA ALA A 25 -17.10 27.67 -0.59
C ALA A 25 -15.94 26.81 -0.10
N THR A 26 -16.18 25.97 0.89
CA THR A 26 -15.39 24.77 1.13
C THR A 26 -15.48 23.89 -0.10
N VAL A 27 -14.36 23.68 -0.77
CA VAL A 27 -14.26 22.74 -1.90
C VAL A 27 -14.52 21.33 -1.34
N SER A 28 -15.62 20.72 -1.75
CA SER A 28 -15.99 19.37 -1.36
C SER A 28 -14.97 18.36 -1.92
N ARG A 29 -14.53 17.39 -1.10
CA ARG A 29 -13.67 16.27 -1.49
C ARG A 29 -14.16 15.52 -2.73
N ARG A 30 -15.45 15.50 -2.98
CA ARG A 30 -16.05 14.90 -4.19
C ARG A 30 -15.54 15.51 -5.50
N SER A 31 -15.20 16.80 -5.51
CA SER A 31 -14.65 17.45 -6.69
C SER A 31 -13.20 17.05 -6.96
N PHE A 32 -12.46 16.68 -5.92
CA PHE A 32 -11.05 16.31 -6.03
C PHE A 32 -10.85 14.87 -6.55
N LEU A 33 -11.65 13.91 -6.06
CA LEU A 33 -11.62 12.52 -6.54
C LEU A 33 -12.03 12.38 -8.01
N LYS A 34 -12.97 13.24 -8.51
CA LYS A 34 -13.26 13.33 -9.94
C LYS A 34 -12.06 13.79 -10.78
N PHE A 35 -11.12 14.52 -10.17
CA PHE A 35 -9.88 14.96 -10.83
C PHE A 35 -8.82 13.84 -10.86
N ALA A 36 -8.73 12.99 -9.85
CA ALA A 36 -7.76 11.91 -9.80
C ALA A 36 -8.12 10.73 -10.74
N GLY A 37 -9.41 10.51 -11.02
CA GLY A 37 -9.88 9.43 -11.89
C GLY A 37 -10.03 9.78 -13.37
N ALA A 38 -9.96 11.04 -13.78
CA ALA A 38 -10.31 11.48 -15.13
C ALA A 38 -9.36 12.50 -15.76
N SER A 39 -8.20 12.77 -15.21
CA SER A 39 -7.37 13.83 -15.75
C SER A 39 -6.11 13.35 -16.45
N GLY A 40 -6.19 13.41 -17.79
CA GLY A 40 -5.07 13.99 -18.51
C GLY A 40 -4.81 15.40 -17.93
N LEU A 41 -3.65 15.62 -17.35
CA LEU A 41 -3.19 16.94 -16.90
C LEU A 41 -3.21 17.93 -18.06
N ALA A 42 -4.31 18.70 -18.16
CA ALA A 42 -4.28 19.92 -18.94
C ALA A 42 -3.45 20.94 -18.15
N SER A 43 -2.36 21.41 -18.75
CA SER A 43 -1.50 22.47 -18.23
C SER A 43 -2.36 23.71 -17.92
N ALA A 44 -2.66 23.93 -16.66
CA ALA A 44 -3.19 25.18 -16.16
C ALA A 44 -2.02 26.05 -15.69
N THR A 45 -1.40 26.78 -16.63
CA THR A 45 -0.68 28.01 -16.30
C THR A 45 -1.70 29.09 -16.01
N GLY A 46 -2.19 29.13 -14.80
CA GLY A 46 -3.07 30.16 -14.26
C GLY A 46 -2.58 30.52 -12.87
N ALA A 47 -2.13 31.77 -12.70
CA ALA A 47 -1.69 32.33 -11.44
C ALA A 47 -2.74 32.14 -10.35
N LEU A 48 -2.52 31.25 -9.39
CA LEU A 48 -3.22 31.19 -8.12
C LEU A 48 -2.49 32.07 -7.11
N ALA A 49 -2.83 33.37 -7.15
CA ALA A 49 -2.62 34.22 -6.00
C ALA A 49 -3.85 34.05 -5.09
N ALA A 50 -3.77 33.13 -4.13
CA ALA A 50 -4.65 33.12 -2.96
C ALA A 50 -3.80 32.63 -1.80
N GLY A 51 -3.50 33.54 -0.88
CA GLY A 51 -2.78 33.25 0.35
C GLY A 51 -3.58 32.30 1.24
N ALA A 52 -3.33 31.02 1.14
CA ALA A 52 -3.52 30.11 2.24
C ALA A 52 -2.34 30.35 3.20
N ALA A 53 -2.62 30.73 4.42
CA ALA A 53 -1.62 30.81 5.46
C ALA A 53 -0.99 29.42 5.59
N ARG A 54 0.22 29.27 5.06
CA ARG A 54 1.09 28.14 5.37
C ARG A 54 1.26 28.16 6.88
N ALA A 55 0.89 27.08 7.54
CA ALA A 55 1.55 26.76 8.78
C ALA A 55 2.99 26.40 8.38
N ASP A 56 3.86 27.41 8.33
CA ASP A 56 5.29 27.20 8.31
C ASP A 56 5.60 26.40 9.57
N VAL A 57 5.94 25.12 9.40
CA VAL A 57 6.66 24.38 10.43
C VAL A 57 8.05 25.00 10.45
N THR A 58 8.14 26.20 11.04
CA THR A 58 9.42 26.84 11.31
C THR A 58 10.12 26.01 12.36
N HIS A 59 11.03 25.14 11.93
CA HIS A 59 12.00 24.53 12.81
C HIS A 59 12.86 25.64 13.40
N THR A 60 12.51 26.06 14.60
CA THR A 60 13.26 27.10 15.34
C THR A 60 14.59 26.58 15.88
N THR A 61 14.85 25.27 15.77
CA THR A 61 16.12 24.63 16.19
C THR A 61 16.95 24.30 14.95
N PRO A 62 18.25 24.63 14.94
CA PRO A 62 19.14 24.21 13.85
C PRO A 62 19.08 22.70 13.65
N PRO A 63 19.21 22.21 12.40
CA PRO A 63 19.30 20.78 12.14
C PRO A 63 20.46 20.16 12.92
N ASP A 64 20.18 19.08 13.65
CA ASP A 64 21.18 18.34 14.41
C ASP A 64 21.07 16.83 14.14
N GLY A 65 21.88 16.01 14.82
CA GLY A 65 21.90 14.55 14.68
C GLY A 65 20.84 13.81 15.50
N SER A 66 19.88 14.54 16.10
CA SER A 66 18.84 13.92 16.94
C SER A 66 17.95 12.98 16.16
N PRO A 67 17.60 11.81 16.73
CA PRO A 67 16.78 10.81 16.05
C PRO A 67 15.31 11.24 15.97
N GLU A 68 14.74 11.10 14.76
CA GLU A 68 13.32 11.21 14.48
C GLU A 68 12.87 10.12 13.50
N GLN A 69 11.58 9.98 13.20
CA GLN A 69 11.08 9.00 12.23
C GLN A 69 11.44 7.54 12.63
N ILE A 70 11.48 7.27 13.94
CA ILE A 70 11.93 5.99 14.46
C ILE A 70 10.90 4.91 14.19
N HIS A 71 11.35 3.80 13.62
CA HIS A 71 10.48 2.65 13.33
C HIS A 71 11.24 1.33 13.44
N LEU A 72 10.49 0.27 13.61
CA LEU A 72 10.98 -1.10 13.67
C LEU A 72 10.53 -1.87 12.42
N THR A 73 11.41 -2.75 11.96
CA THR A 73 11.08 -3.82 11.00
C THR A 73 11.65 -5.14 11.50
N TRP A 74 11.07 -6.26 11.06
CA TRP A 74 11.72 -7.56 11.30
C TRP A 74 13.01 -7.67 10.48
N GLY A 75 14.01 -8.39 11.03
CA GLY A 75 15.12 -8.94 10.25
C GLY A 75 14.72 -10.23 9.53
N ASP A 76 15.72 -11.03 9.14
CA ASP A 76 15.50 -12.28 8.41
C ASP A 76 14.79 -13.35 9.27
N ASP A 77 15.04 -13.34 10.59
CA ASP A 77 14.38 -14.19 11.58
C ASP A 77 13.68 -13.33 12.67
N PRO A 78 12.35 -13.13 12.60
CA PRO A 78 11.58 -12.37 13.57
C PRO A 78 11.71 -12.87 15.03
N THR A 79 12.11 -14.12 15.22
CA THR A 79 12.30 -14.69 16.56
C THR A 79 13.57 -14.22 17.25
N SER A 80 14.53 -13.68 16.48
CA SER A 80 15.88 -13.34 16.97
C SER A 80 16.45 -12.05 16.40
N GLU A 81 15.74 -11.37 15.47
CA GLU A 81 16.23 -10.16 14.81
C GLU A 81 15.16 -9.08 14.70
N VAL A 82 15.55 -7.84 15.01
CA VAL A 82 14.76 -6.61 14.80
C VAL A 82 15.70 -5.54 14.26
N VAL A 83 15.24 -4.76 13.29
CA VAL A 83 15.98 -3.57 12.85
C VAL A 83 15.31 -2.33 13.42
N VAL A 84 16.10 -1.51 14.11
CA VAL A 84 15.70 -0.16 14.52
C VAL A 84 16.21 0.82 13.49
N SER A 85 15.31 1.53 12.83
CA SER A 85 15.63 2.52 11.82
C SER A 85 15.13 3.90 12.24
N TRP A 86 15.85 4.95 11.84
CA TRP A 86 15.47 6.33 12.09
C TRP A 86 16.10 7.29 11.09
N ALA A 87 15.70 8.54 11.12
CA ALA A 87 16.32 9.62 10.37
C ALA A 87 16.78 10.75 11.30
N SER A 88 17.57 11.68 10.76
CA SER A 88 17.91 12.94 11.40
C SER A 88 18.02 14.07 10.37
N LEU A 89 17.89 15.31 10.84
CA LEU A 89 17.96 16.49 9.96
C LEU A 89 19.38 16.86 9.53
N ALA A 90 20.39 16.40 10.29
CA ALA A 90 21.80 16.50 9.94
C ALA A 90 22.49 15.17 10.25
N ALA A 91 23.71 14.98 9.74
CA ALA A 91 24.46 13.75 9.99
C ALA A 91 24.68 13.51 11.49
N SER A 92 24.30 12.32 11.98
CA SER A 92 24.53 11.92 13.37
C SER A 92 25.97 11.47 13.59
N ALA A 93 26.54 11.87 14.71
CA ALA A 93 27.85 11.41 15.16
C ALA A 93 27.68 10.14 16.02
N ASN A 94 28.32 9.05 15.60
CA ASN A 94 28.31 7.78 16.32
C ASN A 94 26.88 7.26 16.65
N PRO A 95 26.00 7.14 15.64
CA PRO A 95 24.62 6.71 15.83
C PRO A 95 24.56 5.27 16.31
N ARG A 96 23.75 5.00 17.36
CA ARG A 96 23.71 3.69 18.00
C ARG A 96 22.40 3.42 18.73
N VAL A 97 22.14 2.15 18.97
CA VAL A 97 21.06 1.65 19.82
C VAL A 97 21.66 0.96 21.04
N LEU A 98 21.14 1.29 22.22
CA LEU A 98 21.39 0.55 23.46
C LEU A 98 20.19 -0.35 23.70
N VAL A 99 20.38 -1.67 23.76
CA VAL A 99 19.28 -2.64 23.87
C VAL A 99 19.51 -3.63 25.00
N GLY A 100 18.45 -4.00 25.73
CA GLY A 100 18.52 -5.01 26.79
C GLY A 100 17.15 -5.59 27.11
N ALA A 101 17.13 -6.85 27.56
CA ALA A 101 15.96 -7.46 28.17
C ALA A 101 15.98 -7.10 29.67
N ASP A 102 14.87 -6.60 30.19
CA ASP A 102 14.72 -6.14 31.57
C ASP A 102 15.70 -4.99 31.97
N HIS A 103 15.82 -4.70 33.24
CA HIS A 103 16.72 -3.67 33.77
C HIS A 103 18.21 -4.10 33.88
N GLY A 104 18.58 -5.12 33.08
CA GLY A 104 19.93 -5.70 33.10
C GLY A 104 20.96 -4.95 32.27
N ARG A 105 22.00 -5.66 31.86
CA ARG A 105 23.05 -5.15 30.96
C ARG A 105 22.45 -4.79 29.61
N ARG A 106 22.79 -3.61 29.11
CA ARG A 106 22.46 -3.19 27.74
C ARG A 106 23.65 -3.43 26.82
N ASP A 107 23.39 -3.98 25.67
CA ASP A 107 24.34 -4.09 24.57
C ASP A 107 24.26 -2.87 23.69
N THR A 108 25.37 -2.46 23.10
CA THR A 108 25.45 -1.34 22.16
C THR A 108 25.55 -1.87 20.74
N VAL A 109 24.65 -1.43 19.87
CA VAL A 109 24.65 -1.77 18.44
C VAL A 109 24.79 -0.49 17.64
N HIS A 110 25.92 -0.34 16.92
CA HIS A 110 26.15 0.80 16.04
C HIS A 110 25.26 0.70 14.79
N ALA A 111 24.72 1.83 14.38
CA ALA A 111 23.89 1.90 13.19
C ALA A 111 24.73 2.13 11.93
N VAL A 112 24.26 1.57 10.83
CA VAL A 112 24.77 1.87 9.49
C VAL A 112 24.01 3.09 8.97
N GLN A 113 24.74 4.13 8.57
CA GLN A 113 24.16 5.28 7.90
C GLN A 113 23.92 4.98 6.43
N ARG A 114 22.74 5.37 5.93
CA ARG A 114 22.45 5.47 4.51
C ARG A 114 22.03 6.90 4.19
N THR A 115 22.24 7.31 2.96
CA THR A 115 21.82 8.64 2.48
C THR A 115 21.30 8.52 1.07
N TYR A 116 20.31 9.34 0.73
CA TYR A 116 20.01 9.67 -0.65
C TYR A 116 19.82 11.18 -0.77
N THR A 117 19.94 11.68 -2.00
CA THR A 117 19.62 13.06 -2.31
C THR A 117 18.33 13.05 -3.11
N ASP A 118 17.29 13.69 -2.58
CA ASP A 118 16.02 13.80 -3.29
C ASP A 118 16.22 14.51 -4.63
N GLY A 119 15.80 13.85 -5.69
CA GLY A 119 16.11 14.27 -7.05
C GLY A 119 15.39 15.54 -7.50
N LEU A 120 14.29 15.92 -6.84
CA LEU A 120 13.53 17.13 -7.17
C LEU A 120 13.87 18.31 -6.26
N THR A 121 14.07 18.07 -4.98
CA THR A 121 14.33 19.15 -3.99
C THR A 121 15.82 19.37 -3.73
N GLY A 122 16.66 18.38 -4.03
CA GLY A 122 18.08 18.40 -3.71
C GLY A 122 18.38 18.20 -2.20
N VAL A 123 17.39 17.91 -1.39
CA VAL A 123 17.55 17.67 0.05
C VAL A 123 18.27 16.35 0.28
N VAL A 124 19.31 16.38 1.11
CA VAL A 124 20.00 15.16 1.55
C VAL A 124 19.30 14.59 2.77
N VAL A 125 18.89 13.33 2.69
CA VAL A 125 18.23 12.60 3.77
C VAL A 125 19.24 11.65 4.41
N PHE A 126 19.36 11.71 5.73
CA PHE A 126 20.21 10.83 6.54
C PHE A 126 19.34 9.82 7.26
N THR A 127 19.57 8.54 7.01
CA THR A 127 18.89 7.44 7.70
C THR A 127 19.90 6.51 8.36
N TYR A 128 19.48 5.84 9.40
CA TYR A 128 20.34 4.98 10.23
C TYR A 128 19.60 3.68 10.51
N HIS A 129 20.34 2.56 10.49
CA HIS A 129 19.77 1.23 10.67
C HIS A 129 20.64 0.42 11.62
N ALA A 130 20.11 0.05 12.78
CA ALA A 130 20.77 -0.84 13.74
C ALA A 130 20.08 -2.20 13.71
N ARG A 131 20.75 -3.23 13.18
CA ARG A 131 20.25 -4.61 13.19
C ARG A 131 20.58 -5.25 14.54
N LEU A 132 19.57 -5.46 15.36
CA LEU A 132 19.64 -6.17 16.63
C LEU A 132 19.47 -7.67 16.34
N SER A 133 20.46 -8.50 16.64
CA SER A 133 20.46 -9.93 16.36
C SER A 133 20.85 -10.75 17.60
N GLY A 134 20.57 -12.06 17.55
CA GLY A 134 20.82 -12.95 18.69
C GLY A 134 19.85 -12.74 19.85
N LEU A 135 18.69 -12.14 19.58
CA LEU A 135 17.63 -11.92 20.56
C LEU A 135 16.95 -13.26 20.92
N LYS A 136 16.31 -13.32 22.09
CA LYS A 136 15.53 -14.49 22.51
C LYS A 136 14.11 -14.39 21.96
N PRO A 137 13.49 -15.48 21.52
CA PRO A 137 12.10 -15.52 21.09
C PRO A 137 11.11 -15.12 22.20
N ALA A 138 9.95 -14.56 21.81
CA ALA A 138 8.86 -14.16 22.69
C ALA A 138 9.33 -13.32 23.90
N THR A 139 10.32 -12.44 23.68
CA THR A 139 10.97 -11.66 24.74
C THR A 139 10.82 -10.17 24.46
N THR A 140 10.42 -9.43 25.50
CA THR A 140 10.35 -7.96 25.43
C THR A 140 11.72 -7.37 25.74
N TYR A 141 12.15 -6.47 24.85
CA TYR A 141 13.38 -5.69 24.97
C TYR A 141 13.05 -4.22 25.10
N THR A 142 13.80 -3.52 25.96
CA THR A 142 13.85 -2.05 25.95
C THR A 142 15.03 -1.60 25.11
N TYR A 143 14.86 -0.51 24.38
CA TYR A 143 15.94 0.06 23.59
C TYR A 143 15.96 1.59 23.67
N GLU A 144 17.12 2.14 23.37
CA GLU A 144 17.38 3.58 23.37
C GLU A 144 18.15 3.95 22.11
N VAL A 145 17.67 4.95 21.37
CA VAL A 145 18.32 5.48 20.16
C VAL A 145 19.05 6.77 20.54
N THR A 146 20.33 6.90 20.19
CA THR A 146 21.16 8.06 20.55
C THR A 146 22.31 8.29 19.57
N ALA A 147 22.86 9.49 19.58
CA ALA A 147 24.08 9.92 18.88
C ALA A 147 24.87 10.89 19.76
N ASP A 148 26.17 11.12 19.46
CA ASP A 148 27.01 11.99 20.29
C ASP A 148 26.69 13.48 20.09
N ASN A 149 26.05 13.86 18.96
CA ASN A 149 25.56 15.23 18.68
C ASN A 149 24.04 15.34 18.80
N ASP A 150 23.45 14.52 19.65
CA ASP A 150 22.04 14.51 19.95
C ASP A 150 21.75 15.56 21.05
N SER A 151 21.06 16.63 20.68
CA SER A 151 20.80 17.76 21.57
C SER A 151 19.31 18.09 21.76
N HIS A 152 18.43 17.28 21.16
CA HIS A 152 17.01 17.56 21.17
C HIS A 152 16.34 17.28 22.53
N ALA A 153 15.35 18.09 22.90
CA ALA A 153 14.55 17.80 24.10
C ALA A 153 13.76 16.49 23.89
N GLY A 154 14.02 15.48 24.74
CA GLY A 154 13.45 14.13 24.62
C GLY A 154 14.43 13.09 24.11
N SER A 155 15.67 13.47 23.80
CA SER A 155 16.77 12.58 23.53
C SER A 155 17.52 12.19 24.82
N PRO A 156 18.03 10.95 24.94
CA PRO A 156 17.85 9.86 23.99
C PRO A 156 16.41 9.35 23.92
N PHE A 157 16.00 8.87 22.73
CA PHE A 157 14.67 8.27 22.56
C PHE A 157 14.65 6.85 23.12
N SER A 158 13.63 6.51 23.90
CA SER A 158 13.48 5.18 24.50
C SER A 158 12.13 4.55 24.17
N SER A 159 12.13 3.25 23.88
CA SER A 159 10.91 2.44 23.65
C SER A 159 11.18 0.96 23.95
N SER A 160 10.22 0.09 23.59
CA SER A 160 10.33 -1.35 23.75
C SER A 160 9.65 -2.09 22.62
N PHE A 161 10.08 -3.32 22.36
CA PHE A 161 9.45 -4.24 21.40
C PHE A 161 9.47 -5.67 21.94
N THR A 162 8.69 -6.55 21.33
CA THR A 162 8.66 -7.98 21.65
C THR A 162 9.00 -8.77 20.39
N THR A 163 9.96 -9.71 20.49
CA THR A 163 10.33 -10.63 19.42
C THR A 163 9.23 -11.65 19.15
N ALA A 164 9.16 -12.18 17.94
CA ALA A 164 8.22 -13.23 17.57
C ALA A 164 8.46 -14.52 18.38
N PRO A 165 7.41 -15.31 18.64
CA PRO A 165 7.56 -16.61 19.28
C PRO A 165 8.19 -17.61 18.30
N ARG A 166 8.93 -18.57 18.86
CA ARG A 166 9.47 -19.70 18.09
C ARG A 166 8.46 -20.83 18.05
N GLY A 167 8.32 -21.46 16.88
CA GLY A 167 7.40 -22.56 16.67
C GLY A 167 5.94 -22.09 16.66
N ARG A 168 5.01 -23.04 16.83
CA ARG A 168 3.57 -22.78 16.77
C ARG A 168 3.05 -22.13 18.05
N ALA A 169 2.69 -20.87 17.96
CA ALA A 169 2.11 -20.09 19.06
C ALA A 169 1.05 -19.13 18.50
N PRO A 170 0.00 -18.81 19.25
CA PRO A 170 -0.97 -17.80 18.82
C PRO A 170 -0.32 -16.41 18.81
N PHE A 171 -0.75 -15.60 17.84
CA PHE A 171 -0.35 -14.21 17.75
C PHE A 171 -1.39 -13.38 16.99
N ARG A 172 -1.25 -12.06 17.12
CA ARG A 172 -2.09 -11.09 16.42
C ARG A 172 -1.23 -10.25 15.48
N PHE A 173 -1.73 -9.95 14.28
CA PHE A 173 -1.21 -8.92 13.40
C PHE A 173 -2.34 -8.04 12.88
N THR A 174 -2.00 -6.86 12.38
CA THR A 174 -2.95 -5.94 11.76
C THR A 174 -2.49 -5.57 10.36
N SER A 175 -3.42 -5.08 9.53
CA SER A 175 -3.10 -4.66 8.17
C SER A 175 -4.01 -3.54 7.69
N TYR A 176 -3.43 -2.61 6.95
CA TYR A 176 -4.04 -1.66 6.03
C TYR A 176 -2.97 -1.13 5.06
N GLY A 177 -3.38 -0.45 4.00
CA GLY A 177 -2.54 0.33 3.08
C GLY A 177 -2.99 1.78 3.02
N ASP A 178 -2.35 2.57 2.15
CA ASP A 178 -2.84 3.89 1.75
C ASP A 178 -3.00 4.85 2.94
N LEU A 179 -1.95 4.92 3.77
CA LEU A 179 -2.05 5.60 5.06
C LEU A 179 -1.99 7.13 4.93
N ALA A 180 -1.15 7.67 4.04
CA ALA A 180 -0.91 9.09 3.90
C ALA A 180 -0.39 9.76 5.20
N THR A 181 -0.61 11.07 5.36
CA THR A 181 -0.18 11.84 6.53
C THR A 181 -1.36 12.59 7.14
N PRO A 182 -1.30 12.94 8.42
CA PRO A 182 -2.34 13.75 9.05
C PRO A 182 -2.30 15.24 8.67
N ASN A 183 -1.21 15.72 8.06
CA ASN A 183 -1.02 17.10 7.68
C ASN A 183 -1.79 17.45 6.41
N THR A 184 -2.91 18.12 6.55
CA THR A 184 -3.83 18.50 5.45
C THR A 184 -3.25 19.54 4.48
N GLY A 185 -2.02 19.96 4.66
CA GLY A 185 -1.29 20.79 3.69
C GLY A 185 -0.78 20.02 2.48
N TRP A 186 -0.71 18.69 2.58
CA TRP A 186 -0.24 17.81 1.50
C TRP A 186 -1.40 17.23 0.68
N VAL A 187 -1.09 16.88 -0.56
CA VAL A 187 -2.03 16.19 -1.45
C VAL A 187 -2.30 14.78 -0.92
N LEU A 188 -3.53 14.33 -0.96
CA LEU A 188 -4.00 13.05 -0.40
C LEU A 188 -3.64 12.86 1.09
N SER A 189 -3.74 13.91 1.88
CA SER A 189 -3.56 13.86 3.33
C SER A 189 -4.90 13.86 4.07
N SER A 190 -4.93 13.26 5.24
CA SER A 190 -6.15 13.17 6.04
C SER A 190 -5.83 13.09 7.54
N PRO A 191 -6.53 13.84 8.40
CA PRO A 191 -6.42 13.66 9.85
C PRO A 191 -6.74 12.24 10.31
N GLN A 192 -7.46 11.45 9.51
CA GLN A 192 -7.77 10.05 9.80
C GLN A 192 -6.51 9.18 9.85
N SER A 193 -5.44 9.54 9.14
CA SER A 193 -4.14 8.86 9.20
C SER A 193 -3.60 8.72 10.62
N ARG A 194 -3.80 9.72 11.46
CA ARG A 194 -3.42 9.64 12.88
C ARG A 194 -4.24 8.60 13.63
N PHE A 195 -5.55 8.59 13.42
CA PHE A 195 -6.43 7.65 14.13
C PHE A 195 -6.22 6.21 13.65
N ALA A 196 -5.82 6.00 12.40
CA ALA A 196 -5.42 4.68 11.90
C ALA A 196 -4.18 4.16 12.64
N VAL A 197 -3.18 5.01 12.88
CA VAL A 197 -1.99 4.64 13.67
C VAL A 197 -2.37 4.33 15.12
N ASP A 198 -3.22 5.17 15.74
CA ASP A 198 -3.72 4.95 17.10
C ASP A 198 -4.53 3.64 17.20
N ALA A 199 -5.26 3.27 16.14
CA ALA A 199 -6.00 2.00 16.08
C ALA A 199 -5.06 0.79 16.11
N VAL A 200 -3.89 0.84 15.45
CA VAL A 200 -2.89 -0.24 15.56
C VAL A 200 -2.51 -0.46 17.02
N GLU A 201 -2.22 0.61 17.76
CA GLU A 201 -1.86 0.50 19.19
C GLU A 201 -3.03 0.04 20.08
N ARG A 202 -4.26 0.42 19.74
CA ARG A 202 -5.47 -0.05 20.44
C ARG A 202 -5.62 -1.58 20.37
N PHE A 203 -5.29 -2.20 19.22
CA PHE A 203 -5.39 -3.64 19.03
C PHE A 203 -4.15 -4.40 19.47
N GLN A 204 -3.04 -3.74 19.75
CA GLN A 204 -1.78 -4.29 20.28
C GLN A 204 -1.29 -5.54 19.50
N PRO A 205 -1.11 -5.44 18.17
CA PRO A 205 -0.60 -6.56 17.40
C PRO A 205 0.89 -6.82 17.71
N LEU A 206 1.36 -8.00 17.35
CA LEU A 206 2.80 -8.30 17.36
C LEU A 206 3.55 -7.47 16.30
N PHE A 207 2.93 -7.29 15.13
CA PHE A 207 3.43 -6.47 14.04
C PHE A 207 2.28 -5.98 13.15
N HIS A 208 2.58 -5.05 12.25
CA HIS A 208 1.63 -4.47 11.29
C HIS A 208 2.11 -4.66 9.85
N LEU A 209 1.22 -5.06 8.94
CA LEU A 209 1.44 -5.06 7.49
C LEU A 209 0.92 -3.75 6.91
N LEU A 210 1.78 -3.01 6.21
CA LEU A 210 1.43 -1.77 5.54
C LEU A 210 1.46 -1.98 4.02
N ASN A 211 0.27 -2.03 3.39
CA ASN A 211 0.07 -2.55 2.04
C ASN A 211 0.32 -1.50 0.94
N GLY A 212 1.45 -0.79 1.00
CA GLY A 212 1.86 0.19 -0.01
C GLY A 212 1.13 1.53 0.06
N ASP A 213 1.53 2.44 -0.81
CA ASP A 213 1.09 3.83 -0.86
C ASP A 213 1.19 4.51 0.51
N LEU A 214 2.44 4.60 0.99
CA LEU A 214 2.72 4.93 2.39
C LEU A 214 2.34 6.36 2.71
N CYS A 215 2.84 7.33 1.94
CA CYS A 215 2.73 8.74 2.29
C CYS A 215 2.33 9.68 1.14
N TYR A 216 2.29 9.21 -0.11
CA TYR A 216 1.97 10.02 -1.30
C TYR A 216 2.93 11.20 -1.53
N ALA A 217 4.22 11.03 -1.19
CA ALA A 217 5.23 12.07 -1.36
C ALA A 217 5.40 12.48 -2.81
N ASN A 218 5.28 11.54 -3.77
CA ASN A 218 5.38 11.80 -5.20
C ASN A 218 4.32 12.78 -5.74
N LEU A 219 3.19 12.95 -5.06
CA LEU A 219 2.16 13.94 -5.38
C LEU A 219 2.51 15.36 -4.88
N ASN A 220 3.57 15.48 -4.10
CA ASN A 220 4.06 16.72 -3.51
C ASN A 220 5.52 16.99 -3.93
N PRO A 221 5.81 17.18 -5.21
CA PRO A 221 7.18 17.13 -5.76
C PRO A 221 8.15 18.17 -5.19
N ALA A 222 7.63 19.28 -4.67
CA ALA A 222 8.45 20.32 -4.01
C ALA A 222 8.72 20.01 -2.52
N HIS A 223 8.14 18.96 -1.96
CA HIS A 223 8.12 18.66 -0.53
C HIS A 223 8.21 17.17 -0.22
N GLN A 224 8.73 16.34 -1.13
CA GLN A 224 8.75 14.88 -0.95
C GLN A 224 9.35 14.47 0.39
N THR A 225 10.49 15.04 0.75
CA THR A 225 11.17 14.73 2.02
C THR A 225 10.40 15.18 3.26
N ASP A 226 9.64 16.27 3.17
CA ASP A 226 8.80 16.76 4.28
C ASP A 226 7.58 15.86 4.48
N VAL A 227 6.98 15.38 3.39
CA VAL A 227 5.85 14.42 3.44
C VAL A 227 6.29 13.11 4.09
N TRP A 228 7.43 12.56 3.69
CA TRP A 228 8.01 11.38 4.32
C TRP A 228 8.27 11.58 5.82
N ARG A 229 8.76 12.76 6.18
CA ARG A 229 9.03 13.11 7.57
C ARG A 229 7.74 13.15 8.39
N ASP A 230 6.70 13.82 7.90
CA ASP A 230 5.39 13.90 8.55
C ASP A 230 4.77 12.51 8.74
N PHE A 231 4.80 11.68 7.69
CA PHE A 231 4.35 10.31 7.73
C PHE A 231 5.07 9.50 8.80
N ALA A 232 6.39 9.47 8.75
CA ALA A 232 7.17 8.63 9.65
C ALA A 232 7.09 9.10 11.12
N ASN A 233 7.02 10.42 11.37
CA ASN A 233 6.82 10.96 12.71
C ASN A 233 5.41 10.68 13.26
N ASN A 234 4.37 10.69 12.40
CA ASN A 234 3.03 10.27 12.79
C ASN A 234 3.02 8.81 13.25
N ASN A 235 3.75 7.95 12.55
CA ASN A 235 3.76 6.50 12.80
C ASN A 235 4.53 6.11 14.06
N GLN A 236 5.38 6.98 14.61
CA GLN A 236 6.21 6.67 15.80
C GLN A 236 5.38 6.22 17.00
N THR A 237 4.12 6.63 17.14
CA THR A 237 3.23 6.16 18.20
C THR A 237 3.16 4.63 18.24
N SER A 238 3.19 3.97 17.09
CA SER A 238 3.11 2.51 16.95
C SER A 238 4.42 1.91 16.46
N SER A 239 5.02 2.45 15.38
CA SER A 239 6.18 1.87 14.70
C SER A 239 7.43 1.76 15.57
N THR A 240 7.50 2.49 16.68
CA THR A 240 8.57 2.38 17.68
C THR A 240 8.40 1.19 18.63
N ARG A 241 7.23 0.56 18.64
CA ARG A 241 6.89 -0.55 19.55
C ARG A 241 6.65 -1.85 18.83
N ARG A 242 6.24 -1.77 17.59
CA ARG A 242 5.83 -2.89 16.75
C ARG A 242 6.50 -2.78 15.38
N PRO A 243 7.09 -3.85 14.88
CA PRO A 243 7.57 -3.85 13.50
C PRO A 243 6.43 -3.55 12.52
N TRP A 244 6.67 -2.58 11.66
CA TRP A 244 5.82 -2.25 10.52
C TRP A 244 6.48 -2.76 9.26
N MET A 245 5.80 -3.66 8.56
CA MET A 245 6.33 -4.40 7.41
C MET A 245 5.67 -3.89 6.13
N PRO A 246 6.25 -2.89 5.45
CA PRO A 246 5.67 -2.31 4.25
C PRO A 246 5.97 -3.14 3.01
N CYS A 247 5.04 -3.15 2.03
CA CYS A 247 5.40 -3.34 0.63
C CYS A 247 5.45 -1.98 -0.09
N PRO A 248 6.14 -1.83 -1.21
CA PRO A 248 6.02 -0.62 -2.02
C PRO A 248 4.66 -0.62 -2.74
N GLY A 249 4.10 0.58 -2.94
CA GLY A 249 2.98 0.85 -3.81
C GLY A 249 3.40 1.78 -4.95
N ASN A 250 2.47 2.09 -5.85
CA ASN A 250 2.75 2.92 -7.00
C ASN A 250 3.08 4.38 -6.63
N HIS A 251 2.70 4.83 -5.44
CA HIS A 251 3.06 6.15 -4.94
C HIS A 251 4.42 6.21 -4.23
N GLU A 252 5.11 5.07 -4.02
CA GLU A 252 6.53 5.04 -3.65
C GLU A 252 7.46 5.31 -4.83
N ILE A 253 6.94 5.34 -6.06
CA ILE A 253 7.69 5.68 -7.27
C ILE A 253 7.81 7.20 -7.37
N GLU A 254 8.99 7.71 -7.04
CA GLU A 254 9.30 9.13 -7.03
C GLU A 254 10.27 9.49 -8.16
N PHE A 255 10.00 10.58 -8.89
CA PHE A 255 10.86 11.04 -9.97
C PHE A 255 12.26 11.35 -9.48
N TYR A 256 13.27 10.90 -10.23
CA TYR A 256 14.70 11.13 -10.01
C TYR A 256 15.25 10.49 -8.72
N ASN A 257 14.47 9.70 -8.01
CA ASN A 257 14.89 8.95 -6.84
C ASN A 257 15.26 7.50 -7.22
N GLY A 258 16.33 7.37 -8.00
CA GLY A 258 16.83 6.10 -8.51
C GLY A 258 16.17 5.61 -9.80
N PRO A 259 16.65 4.48 -10.36
CA PRO A 259 16.23 3.98 -11.67
C PRO A 259 14.74 3.62 -11.77
N GLN A 260 14.13 3.21 -10.66
CA GLN A 260 12.71 2.91 -10.56
C GLN A 260 11.97 3.82 -9.59
N GLY A 261 12.61 4.93 -9.15
CA GLY A 261 11.99 5.89 -8.24
C GLY A 261 11.88 5.45 -6.77
N LEU A 262 12.51 4.35 -6.38
CA LEU A 262 12.33 3.75 -5.06
C LEU A 262 13.44 4.09 -4.05
N ASP A 263 14.41 4.96 -4.37
CA ASP A 263 15.55 5.24 -3.48
C ASP A 263 15.11 5.79 -2.13
N SER A 264 14.04 6.58 -2.09
CA SER A 264 13.53 7.13 -0.86
C SER A 264 12.96 6.05 0.06
N TYR A 265 12.20 5.10 -0.48
CA TYR A 265 11.69 3.93 0.23
C TYR A 265 12.84 3.00 0.69
N LEU A 266 13.71 2.60 -0.24
CA LEU A 266 14.81 1.66 0.02
C LEU A 266 15.86 2.20 1.00
N THR A 267 16.00 3.52 1.09
CA THR A 267 16.91 4.15 2.05
C THR A 267 16.33 4.17 3.45
N ARG A 268 15.02 4.30 3.59
CA ARG A 268 14.34 4.36 4.89
C ARG A 268 14.12 2.99 5.54
N TYR A 269 13.90 1.95 4.74
CA TYR A 269 13.58 0.63 5.28
C TYR A 269 14.73 -0.36 5.12
N THR A 270 14.96 -1.15 6.17
CA THR A 270 15.79 -2.36 6.12
C THR A 270 14.88 -3.54 6.41
N LEU A 271 14.60 -4.31 5.37
CA LEU A 271 13.66 -5.42 5.37
C LEU A 271 14.42 -6.75 5.24
N PRO A 272 13.77 -7.92 5.45
CA PRO A 272 14.38 -9.21 5.25
C PRO A 272 15.04 -9.35 3.87
N ASP A 273 16.18 -10.03 3.82
CA ASP A 273 16.93 -10.20 2.58
C ASP A 273 16.27 -11.28 1.70
N ASN A 274 16.05 -10.95 0.44
CA ASN A 274 15.53 -11.90 -0.55
C ASN A 274 16.64 -12.63 -1.34
N GLY A 275 17.90 -12.35 -1.04
CA GLY A 275 19.07 -12.94 -1.70
C GLY A 275 19.31 -12.42 -3.12
N SER A 276 18.66 -11.32 -3.54
CA SER A 276 18.82 -10.73 -4.86
C SER A 276 19.39 -9.32 -4.80
N ARG A 277 19.75 -8.77 -5.97
CA ARG A 277 20.14 -7.35 -6.11
C ARG A 277 18.99 -6.38 -5.86
N PHE A 278 17.77 -6.87 -5.76
CA PHE A 278 16.55 -6.11 -5.51
C PHE A 278 16.08 -6.26 -4.06
N SER A 279 16.99 -6.50 -3.12
CA SER A 279 16.68 -6.58 -1.69
C SER A 279 15.91 -5.34 -1.22
N GLY A 280 14.90 -5.56 -0.36
CA GLY A 280 14.01 -4.53 0.16
C GLY A 280 12.77 -4.25 -0.67
N ARG A 281 12.68 -4.72 -1.93
CA ARG A 281 11.50 -4.53 -2.79
C ARG A 281 10.44 -5.61 -2.58
N TRP A 282 10.90 -6.85 -2.47
CA TRP A 282 10.09 -8.00 -2.07
C TRP A 282 10.87 -8.84 -1.08
N TYR A 283 10.18 -9.50 -0.20
CA TYR A 283 10.79 -10.29 0.87
C TYR A 283 9.81 -11.28 1.47
N SER A 284 10.27 -12.14 2.35
CA SER A 284 9.42 -13.02 3.16
C SER A 284 9.98 -13.15 4.57
N PHE A 285 9.09 -13.43 5.51
CA PHE A 285 9.43 -13.75 6.89
C PHE A 285 8.39 -14.70 7.47
N GLN A 286 8.77 -15.44 8.52
CA GLN A 286 7.87 -16.38 9.18
C GLN A 286 7.62 -15.97 10.62
N VAL A 287 6.35 -15.97 11.03
CA VAL A 287 5.94 -15.85 12.44
C VAL A 287 5.08 -17.05 12.78
N SER A 288 5.48 -17.80 13.81
CA SER A 288 4.81 -19.05 14.19
C SER A 288 4.74 -20.00 13.00
N SER A 289 3.54 -20.43 12.61
CA SER A 289 3.30 -21.29 11.43
C SER A 289 2.76 -20.52 10.21
N VAL A 290 2.97 -19.22 10.15
CA VAL A 290 2.53 -18.37 9.03
C VAL A 290 3.74 -17.83 8.29
N LEU A 291 3.82 -18.10 6.99
CA LEU A 291 4.75 -17.45 6.08
C LEU A 291 4.08 -16.21 5.49
N PHE A 292 4.70 -15.06 5.68
CA PHE A 292 4.35 -13.79 5.07
C PHE A 292 5.26 -13.51 3.89
N ILE A 293 4.69 -13.19 2.73
CA ILE A 293 5.39 -12.86 1.49
C ILE A 293 4.95 -11.47 1.07
N SER A 294 5.87 -10.52 1.03
CA SER A 294 5.64 -9.16 0.56
C SER A 294 6.16 -9.03 -0.87
N LEU A 295 5.34 -8.50 -1.78
CA LEU A 295 5.64 -8.37 -3.21
C LEU A 295 5.59 -6.90 -3.65
N ASP A 296 6.40 -6.57 -4.64
CA ASP A 296 6.36 -5.32 -5.39
C ASP A 296 5.53 -5.55 -6.66
N ALA A 297 4.25 -5.17 -6.62
CA ALA A 297 3.33 -5.40 -7.72
C ALA A 297 3.64 -4.53 -8.95
N ASP A 298 4.34 -3.41 -8.80
CA ASP A 298 4.77 -2.54 -9.91
C ASP A 298 5.62 -3.27 -10.95
N ASP A 299 6.27 -4.37 -10.55
CA ASP A 299 7.02 -5.23 -11.49
C ASP A 299 6.13 -5.93 -12.54
N VAL A 300 4.86 -6.17 -12.23
CA VAL A 300 3.97 -6.99 -13.10
C VAL A 300 2.69 -6.30 -13.53
N VAL A 301 2.22 -5.27 -12.82
CA VAL A 301 0.93 -4.61 -13.09
C VAL A 301 0.83 -4.01 -14.48
N TYR A 302 -0.41 -3.89 -14.97
CA TYR A 302 -0.73 -3.20 -16.20
C TYR A 302 -1.18 -1.76 -15.96
N GLN A 303 -1.98 -1.51 -14.93
CA GLN A 303 -2.64 -0.23 -14.73
C GLN A 303 -1.67 0.92 -14.44
N ASP A 304 -0.65 0.68 -13.64
CA ASP A 304 0.31 1.70 -13.22
C ASP A 304 1.69 1.56 -13.86
N ALA A 305 1.81 0.63 -14.80
CA ALA A 305 3.02 0.49 -15.58
C ALA A 305 3.40 1.82 -16.24
N ALA A 306 4.40 2.50 -15.71
CA ALA A 306 4.84 3.85 -16.09
C ALA A 306 3.81 4.97 -15.82
N ALA A 307 2.87 4.78 -14.88
CA ALA A 307 1.76 5.70 -14.63
C ALA A 307 2.20 7.12 -14.19
N PHE A 308 3.33 7.22 -13.51
CA PHE A 308 3.85 8.50 -13.02
C PHE A 308 4.62 9.31 -14.03
N VAL A 309 4.71 8.86 -15.26
CA VAL A 309 5.31 9.57 -16.39
C VAL A 309 4.24 10.17 -17.30
N ALA A 310 3.07 10.51 -16.75
CA ALA A 310 2.02 11.23 -17.48
C ALA A 310 2.44 12.70 -17.66
N GLY A 311 2.84 13.05 -18.86
CA GLY A 311 3.28 14.38 -19.24
C GLY A 311 4.76 14.45 -19.64
N PRO A 312 5.21 15.57 -20.20
CA PRO A 312 6.64 15.79 -20.40
C PRO A 312 7.31 15.79 -19.03
N MET A 313 8.29 14.89 -18.83
CA MET A 313 9.12 14.93 -17.63
C MET A 313 9.62 16.36 -17.42
N PRO A 314 9.46 16.95 -16.23
CA PRO A 314 10.02 18.25 -15.97
C PRO A 314 11.53 18.16 -16.24
N LEU A 315 12.02 19.01 -17.15
CA LEU A 315 13.45 19.16 -17.37
C LEU A 315 14.01 19.85 -16.13
N VAL A 316 14.39 19.07 -15.12
CA VAL A 316 15.14 19.60 -14.00
C VAL A 316 16.58 19.79 -14.48
N PRO A 317 17.14 21.02 -14.43
CA PRO A 317 18.51 21.24 -14.84
C PRO A 317 19.46 20.36 -14.00
N ALA A 318 20.36 19.65 -14.63
CA ALA A 318 21.36 18.79 -13.99
C ALA A 318 22.14 19.47 -12.86
N ALA A 319 22.26 20.78 -12.90
CA ALA A 319 22.95 21.60 -11.91
C ALA A 319 22.23 21.69 -10.55
N SER A 320 20.93 21.40 -10.48
CA SER A 320 20.14 21.52 -9.24
C SER A 320 20.05 20.21 -8.46
N THR A 321 20.31 19.06 -9.07
CA THR A 321 20.09 17.74 -8.44
C THR A 321 21.37 16.93 -8.29
N GLY A 322 22.48 17.32 -8.94
CA GLY A 322 23.70 16.51 -8.94
C GLY A 322 23.61 15.19 -9.72
N HIS A 323 22.44 14.86 -10.28
CA HIS A 323 22.24 13.70 -11.13
C HIS A 323 22.44 14.07 -12.60
N ALA A 324 22.97 13.13 -13.39
CA ALA A 324 22.98 13.30 -14.85
C ALA A 324 21.52 13.47 -15.33
N PRO A 325 21.25 14.45 -16.23
CA PRO A 325 19.92 14.60 -16.78
C PRO A 325 19.51 13.27 -17.39
N ILE A 326 18.28 12.83 -17.10
CA ILE A 326 17.68 11.71 -17.84
C ILE A 326 17.68 12.15 -19.30
N ALA A 327 18.39 11.41 -20.14
CA ALA A 327 18.54 11.78 -21.54
C ALA A 327 17.14 11.96 -22.16
N PRO A 328 16.93 13.01 -22.99
CA PRO A 328 15.70 13.15 -23.73
C PRO A 328 15.40 11.85 -24.49
N GLY A 329 14.25 11.22 -24.20
CA GLY A 329 13.89 9.92 -24.75
C GLY A 329 14.14 8.71 -23.85
N SER A 330 14.72 8.88 -22.68
CA SER A 330 14.74 7.82 -21.66
C SER A 330 13.36 7.70 -21.04
N SER A 331 12.70 6.57 -21.23
CA SER A 331 11.44 6.26 -20.57
C SER A 331 11.74 5.72 -19.17
N PHE A 332 11.15 6.35 -18.19
CA PHE A 332 11.05 5.79 -16.86
C PHE A 332 9.98 4.70 -16.91
N TYR A 333 10.37 3.45 -16.91
CA TYR A 333 9.47 2.30 -17.02
C TYR A 333 9.72 1.35 -15.87
N VAL A 334 8.69 1.09 -15.08
CA VAL A 334 8.81 0.29 -13.86
C VAL A 334 8.49 -1.17 -14.13
N ARG A 335 7.39 -1.45 -14.82
CA ARG A 335 6.95 -2.81 -15.09
C ARG A 335 8.05 -3.64 -15.77
N GLY A 336 8.29 -4.85 -15.23
CA GLY A 336 9.31 -5.77 -15.76
C GLY A 336 10.75 -5.40 -15.40
N TYR A 337 10.96 -4.49 -14.45
CA TYR A 337 12.30 -4.06 -14.05
C TYR A 337 13.17 -5.20 -13.51
N SER A 338 12.54 -6.20 -12.87
CA SER A 338 13.24 -7.38 -12.35
C SER A 338 13.57 -8.42 -13.43
N ASN A 339 13.06 -8.26 -14.65
CA ASN A 339 13.18 -9.26 -15.72
C ASN A 339 12.68 -10.66 -15.27
N GLY A 340 11.56 -10.66 -14.51
CA GLY A 340 10.92 -11.86 -13.98
C GLY A 340 11.66 -12.50 -12.80
N GLU A 341 12.65 -11.84 -12.21
CA GLU A 341 13.40 -12.37 -11.07
C GLU A 341 12.49 -12.50 -9.85
N GLN A 342 11.62 -11.52 -9.60
CA GLN A 342 10.64 -11.58 -8.52
C GLN A 342 9.68 -12.78 -8.64
N THR A 343 9.10 -13.00 -9.83
CA THR A 343 8.19 -14.14 -10.05
C THR A 343 8.88 -15.48 -9.86
N ARG A 344 10.13 -15.61 -10.32
CA ARG A 344 10.92 -16.84 -10.07
C ARG A 344 11.24 -17.03 -8.60
N TRP A 345 11.58 -15.96 -7.88
CA TRP A 345 11.82 -16.00 -6.45
C TRP A 345 10.52 -16.38 -5.69
N LEU A 346 9.40 -15.80 -6.06
CA LEU A 346 8.09 -16.11 -5.50
C LEU A 346 7.75 -17.60 -5.67
N GLU A 347 7.90 -18.13 -6.88
CA GLU A 347 7.64 -19.56 -7.14
C GLU A 347 8.52 -20.47 -6.27
N GLN A 348 9.81 -20.15 -6.14
CA GLN A 348 10.72 -20.92 -5.31
C GLN A 348 10.37 -20.85 -3.82
N THR A 349 9.93 -19.68 -3.34
CA THR A 349 9.51 -19.46 -1.97
C THR A 349 8.23 -20.22 -1.65
N LEU A 350 7.23 -20.12 -2.53
CA LEU A 350 5.96 -20.86 -2.40
C LEU A 350 6.17 -22.37 -2.44
N ARG A 351 7.05 -22.88 -3.33
CA ARG A 351 7.39 -24.30 -3.39
C ARG A 351 7.99 -24.79 -2.07
N ARG A 352 8.96 -24.05 -1.51
CA ARG A 352 9.54 -24.41 -0.20
C ARG A 352 8.50 -24.42 0.89
N ALA A 353 7.61 -23.42 0.92
CA ALA A 353 6.54 -23.33 1.90
C ALA A 353 5.52 -24.47 1.78
N ALA A 354 5.21 -24.89 0.56
CA ALA A 354 4.28 -26.00 0.32
C ALA A 354 4.84 -27.34 0.84
N ASP A 355 6.15 -27.53 0.83
CA ASP A 355 6.84 -28.74 1.33
C ASP A 355 7.17 -28.67 2.83
N ASP A 356 7.11 -27.47 3.44
CA ASP A 356 7.46 -27.25 4.85
C ASP A 356 6.28 -27.56 5.77
N ARG A 357 6.49 -28.51 6.69
CA ARG A 357 5.47 -28.92 7.68
C ARG A 357 5.29 -27.95 8.83
N ASP A 358 6.23 -27.01 8.99
CA ASP A 358 6.13 -25.98 10.04
C ASP A 358 5.31 -24.76 9.57
N ILE A 359 4.93 -24.72 8.29
CA ILE A 359 4.09 -23.68 7.69
C ILE A 359 2.67 -24.21 7.49
N ASP A 360 1.72 -23.67 8.23
CA ASP A 360 0.29 -23.94 8.06
C ASP A 360 -0.35 -22.93 7.09
N TRP A 361 0.09 -21.65 7.10
CA TRP A 361 -0.51 -20.55 6.38
C TRP A 361 0.47 -19.84 5.47
N ILE A 362 0.02 -19.44 4.29
CA ILE A 362 0.75 -18.58 3.37
C ILE A 362 -0.08 -17.32 3.14
N VAL A 363 0.44 -16.18 3.59
CA VAL A 363 -0.15 -14.85 3.44
C VAL A 363 0.71 -14.05 2.47
N VAL A 364 0.10 -13.51 1.42
CA VAL A 364 0.78 -12.62 0.45
C VAL A 364 0.29 -11.19 0.69
N GLN A 365 1.23 -10.26 0.80
CA GLN A 365 1.02 -8.83 0.84
C GLN A 365 1.51 -8.23 -0.47
N MET A 366 0.70 -7.37 -1.09
CA MET A 366 1.09 -6.55 -2.24
C MET A 366 0.23 -5.30 -2.27
N HIS A 367 0.57 -4.31 -3.10
CA HIS A 367 -0.21 -3.09 -3.12
C HIS A 367 -1.39 -3.18 -4.07
N GLN A 368 -1.17 -3.32 -5.38
CA GLN A 368 -2.24 -3.33 -6.37
C GLN A 368 -3.02 -4.65 -6.39
N ASP A 369 -4.23 -4.59 -6.91
CA ASP A 369 -5.24 -5.62 -6.78
C ASP A 369 -5.35 -6.55 -8.00
N ALA A 370 -5.29 -7.86 -7.76
CA ALA A 370 -5.70 -8.85 -8.75
C ALA A 370 -7.22 -8.89 -8.93
N LEU A 371 -7.95 -8.62 -7.84
CA LEU A 371 -9.39 -8.57 -7.76
C LEU A 371 -9.83 -7.30 -7.04
N SER A 372 -10.58 -6.46 -7.73
CA SER A 372 -11.25 -5.29 -7.19
C SER A 372 -12.60 -5.13 -7.88
N SER A 373 -13.64 -4.81 -7.13
CA SER A 373 -14.97 -4.51 -7.66
C SER A 373 -15.11 -3.04 -8.08
N SER A 374 -14.04 -2.29 -8.06
CA SER A 374 -14.00 -0.90 -8.48
C SER A 374 -14.49 -0.73 -9.92
N LYS A 375 -15.26 0.33 -10.17
CA LYS A 375 -15.77 0.71 -11.49
C LYS A 375 -15.03 1.88 -12.09
N THR A 376 -14.43 2.73 -11.26
CA THR A 376 -13.78 3.98 -11.69
C THR A 376 -12.48 4.16 -10.94
N GLY A 377 -11.46 4.68 -11.60
CA GLY A 377 -10.14 4.87 -10.96
C GLY A 377 -9.27 3.63 -11.07
N ASN A 378 -9.02 2.97 -9.96
CA ASN A 378 -8.30 1.71 -9.87
C ASN A 378 -9.20 0.53 -10.25
N GLY A 379 -8.80 -0.69 -10.04
CA GLY A 379 -9.58 -1.88 -10.39
C GLY A 379 -8.70 -3.12 -10.54
N SER A 380 -9.30 -4.22 -10.94
CA SER A 380 -8.58 -5.48 -11.15
C SER A 380 -7.48 -5.36 -12.19
N ASP A 381 -6.31 -5.94 -11.90
CA ASP A 381 -5.15 -5.92 -12.80
C ASP A 381 -4.84 -7.31 -13.40
N LYS A 382 -4.89 -7.40 -14.73
CA LYS A 382 -4.61 -8.64 -15.44
C LYS A 382 -3.13 -9.02 -15.39
N GLY A 383 -2.21 -8.07 -15.27
CA GLY A 383 -0.78 -8.37 -15.16
C GLY A 383 -0.47 -9.20 -13.93
N ILE A 384 -1.08 -8.85 -12.78
CA ILE A 384 -0.99 -9.65 -11.55
C ILE A 384 -1.66 -11.02 -11.74
N ARG A 385 -2.85 -11.06 -12.34
CA ARG A 385 -3.56 -12.32 -12.58
C ARG A 385 -2.74 -13.29 -13.41
N GLU A 386 -2.09 -12.81 -14.46
CA GLU A 386 -1.25 -13.64 -15.33
C GLU A 386 0.03 -14.10 -14.67
N ALA A 387 0.68 -13.21 -13.91
CA ALA A 387 1.98 -13.48 -13.33
C ALA A 387 1.93 -14.37 -12.08
N TRP A 388 0.94 -14.17 -11.20
CA TRP A 388 0.99 -14.71 -9.85
C TRP A 388 -0.20 -15.58 -9.44
N LEU A 389 -1.43 -15.35 -9.93
CA LEU A 389 -2.56 -16.19 -9.52
C LEU A 389 -2.38 -17.69 -9.82
N PRO A 390 -1.78 -18.10 -10.96
CA PRO A 390 -1.48 -19.51 -11.17
C PRO A 390 -0.54 -20.12 -10.13
N LEU A 391 0.41 -19.33 -9.61
CA LEU A 391 1.30 -19.76 -8.54
C LEU A 391 0.56 -19.85 -7.21
N PHE A 392 -0.33 -18.89 -6.91
CA PHE A 392 -1.15 -18.91 -5.70
C PHE A 392 -2.05 -20.17 -5.67
N ASP A 393 -2.67 -20.49 -6.79
CA ASP A 393 -3.47 -21.71 -6.94
C ASP A 393 -2.64 -22.99 -6.78
N GLN A 394 -1.50 -23.03 -7.43
CA GLN A 394 -0.63 -24.22 -7.46
C GLN A 394 -0.07 -24.56 -6.08
N TYR A 395 0.33 -23.56 -5.32
CA TYR A 395 1.01 -23.73 -4.03
C TYR A 395 0.12 -23.48 -2.82
N GLY A 396 -1.16 -23.14 -3.03
CA GLY A 396 -2.16 -23.01 -1.98
C GLY A 396 -1.94 -21.80 -1.09
N VAL A 397 -1.78 -20.61 -1.68
CA VAL A 397 -1.86 -19.35 -0.93
C VAL A 397 -3.23 -19.23 -0.28
N ASP A 398 -3.27 -18.86 0.99
CA ASP A 398 -4.50 -18.82 1.78
C ASP A 398 -5.16 -17.43 1.74
N LEU A 399 -4.34 -16.39 1.85
CA LEU A 399 -4.79 -15.01 1.98
C LEU A 399 -3.89 -14.08 1.17
N VAL A 400 -4.51 -13.14 0.48
CA VAL A 400 -3.85 -11.99 -0.15
C VAL A 400 -4.41 -10.73 0.50
N VAL A 401 -3.55 -9.81 0.92
CA VAL A 401 -3.90 -8.48 1.42
C VAL A 401 -3.32 -7.41 0.52
N CYS A 402 -4.17 -6.48 0.08
CA CYS A 402 -3.82 -5.37 -0.82
C CYS A 402 -4.17 -4.02 -0.21
N GLY A 403 -3.70 -2.93 -0.85
CA GLY A 403 -4.13 -1.56 -0.68
C GLY A 403 -4.81 -1.05 -1.94
N HIS A 404 -4.33 0.09 -2.49
CA HIS A 404 -4.57 0.65 -3.81
C HIS A 404 -6.00 1.18 -4.06
N ASP A 405 -7.03 0.37 -3.93
CA ASP A 405 -8.41 0.83 -3.83
C ASP A 405 -8.68 1.27 -2.39
N HIS A 406 -9.11 2.53 -2.22
CA HIS A 406 -9.22 3.18 -0.92
C HIS A 406 -10.52 2.79 -0.20
N ASP A 407 -10.71 1.50 -0.02
CA ASP A 407 -11.93 0.92 0.54
C ASP A 407 -11.65 -0.42 1.25
N TYR A 408 -12.74 -1.12 1.58
CA TYR A 408 -12.71 -2.49 2.04
C TYR A 408 -13.47 -3.40 1.09
N GLU A 409 -12.78 -4.42 0.59
CA GLU A 409 -13.38 -5.50 -0.17
C GLU A 409 -12.88 -6.86 0.31
N ARG A 410 -13.73 -7.87 0.20
CA ARG A 410 -13.37 -9.27 0.42
C ARG A 410 -13.94 -10.18 -0.66
N SER A 411 -13.10 -11.07 -1.16
CA SER A 411 -13.55 -12.15 -2.06
C SER A 411 -14.08 -13.36 -1.30
N TYR A 412 -14.86 -14.20 -1.97
CA TYR A 412 -14.97 -15.61 -1.61
C TYR A 412 -13.61 -16.31 -1.77
N PRO A 413 -13.41 -17.52 -1.19
CA PRO A 413 -12.28 -18.35 -1.60
C PRO A 413 -12.34 -18.61 -3.11
N VAL A 414 -11.30 -18.20 -3.83
CA VAL A 414 -11.27 -18.26 -5.31
C VAL A 414 -10.11 -19.11 -5.80
N ARG A 415 -10.32 -19.78 -6.93
CA ARG A 415 -9.30 -20.60 -7.59
C ARG A 415 -9.62 -20.79 -9.06
N GLY A 416 -8.57 -21.00 -9.87
CA GLY A 416 -8.72 -21.28 -11.29
C GLY A 416 -9.09 -20.04 -12.11
N CYS A 417 -9.64 -20.29 -13.29
CA CYS A 417 -10.02 -19.22 -14.20
C CYS A 417 -11.33 -19.52 -14.94
N ASN A 418 -12.05 -18.47 -15.29
CA ASN A 418 -13.22 -18.51 -16.15
C ASN A 418 -12.93 -17.76 -17.45
N ARG A 419 -13.05 -18.43 -18.60
CA ARG A 419 -12.84 -17.86 -19.91
C ARG A 419 -14.10 -17.14 -20.42
N HIS A 420 -13.92 -16.17 -21.32
CA HIS A 420 -14.99 -15.46 -22.00
C HIS A 420 -15.99 -14.74 -21.09
N ALA A 421 -15.50 -14.21 -19.99
CA ALA A 421 -16.34 -13.59 -18.98
C ALA A 421 -16.25 -12.05 -18.95
N GLY A 422 -15.55 -11.44 -19.90
CA GLY A 422 -15.39 -10.00 -20.00
C GLY A 422 -16.08 -9.40 -21.22
N ILE A 423 -16.29 -8.11 -21.16
CA ILE A 423 -16.82 -7.28 -22.24
C ILE A 423 -15.84 -6.14 -22.50
N ASP A 424 -15.49 -5.91 -23.77
CA ASP A 424 -14.73 -4.72 -24.14
C ASP A 424 -15.57 -3.47 -23.85
N ALA A 425 -15.02 -2.54 -23.07
CA ALA A 425 -15.74 -1.38 -22.58
C ALA A 425 -16.12 -0.38 -23.70
N LYS A 426 -15.48 -0.48 -24.88
CA LYS A 426 -15.73 0.41 -26.03
C LYS A 426 -16.64 -0.21 -27.07
N THR A 427 -16.47 -1.51 -27.33
CA THR A 427 -17.22 -2.20 -28.41
C THR A 427 -18.42 -2.97 -27.89
N GLY A 428 -18.48 -3.28 -26.61
CA GLY A 428 -19.52 -4.12 -26.02
C GLY A 428 -19.41 -5.60 -26.39
N GLU A 429 -18.30 -6.02 -27.03
CA GLU A 429 -18.10 -7.40 -27.46
C GLU A 429 -17.49 -8.24 -26.35
N ALA A 430 -17.81 -9.53 -26.32
CA ALA A 430 -17.20 -10.47 -25.39
C ALA A 430 -15.70 -10.62 -25.68
N VAL A 431 -14.88 -10.53 -24.63
CA VAL A 431 -13.42 -10.61 -24.72
C VAL A 431 -12.85 -11.61 -23.72
N ASP A 432 -11.88 -12.40 -24.16
CA ASP A 432 -11.11 -13.32 -23.32
C ASP A 432 -9.88 -12.61 -22.75
N THR A 433 -10.06 -11.42 -22.24
CA THR A 433 -8.96 -10.56 -21.74
C THR A 433 -8.73 -10.70 -20.24
N LEU A 434 -9.61 -11.43 -19.54
CA LEU A 434 -9.66 -11.50 -18.09
C LEU A 434 -8.95 -12.75 -17.52
N GLN A 435 -8.31 -13.53 -18.39
CA GLN A 435 -7.62 -14.76 -17.98
C GLN A 435 -6.27 -14.48 -17.28
N PRO A 436 -5.93 -15.19 -16.21
CA PRO A 436 -6.83 -16.06 -15.45
C PRO A 436 -7.86 -15.24 -14.65
N ARG A 437 -9.14 -15.60 -14.73
CA ARG A 437 -10.20 -14.99 -13.93
C ARG A 437 -10.55 -15.90 -12.77
N PRO A 438 -10.35 -15.46 -11.52
CA PRO A 438 -10.66 -16.27 -10.35
C PRO A 438 -12.15 -16.63 -10.28
N VAL A 439 -12.42 -17.85 -9.88
CA VAL A 439 -13.79 -18.38 -9.75
C VAL A 439 -14.03 -18.73 -8.29
N PRO A 440 -15.15 -18.31 -7.69
CA PRO A 440 -15.54 -18.75 -6.34
C PRO A 440 -15.68 -20.26 -6.29
N HIS A 441 -15.36 -20.84 -5.15
CA HIS A 441 -15.67 -22.24 -4.89
C HIS A 441 -17.17 -22.48 -5.07
N THR A 442 -17.55 -23.59 -5.70
CA THR A 442 -18.91 -23.90 -6.22
C THR A 442 -20.04 -23.89 -5.20
N HIS A 443 -19.75 -23.75 -3.93
CA HIS A 443 -20.72 -23.68 -2.83
C HIS A 443 -20.50 -22.47 -1.92
N ALA A 444 -20.01 -21.35 -2.48
CA ALA A 444 -19.90 -20.12 -1.74
C ALA A 444 -21.27 -19.74 -1.15
N ASN A 445 -21.40 -19.84 0.16
CA ASN A 445 -22.56 -19.35 0.88
C ASN A 445 -22.30 -17.87 1.23
N PRO A 446 -23.11 -16.92 0.76
CA PRO A 446 -22.93 -15.52 1.08
C PRO A 446 -23.02 -15.22 2.60
N ASP A 447 -23.75 -16.04 3.34
CA ASP A 447 -23.91 -15.89 4.79
C ASP A 447 -22.81 -16.62 5.60
N ALA A 448 -21.84 -17.26 4.92
CA ALA A 448 -20.76 -17.96 5.62
C ALA A 448 -19.77 -16.96 6.21
N THR A 449 -19.45 -17.17 7.48
CA THR A 449 -18.39 -16.43 8.21
C THR A 449 -17.16 -17.29 8.46
N THR A 450 -17.15 -18.53 8.02
CA THR A 450 -16.04 -19.48 8.16
C THR A 450 -15.74 -20.12 6.80
N PHE A 451 -14.48 -20.06 6.39
CA PHE A 451 -14.03 -20.54 5.08
C PHE A 451 -12.82 -21.46 5.21
N ASP A 452 -12.89 -22.62 4.58
CA ASP A 452 -11.76 -23.53 4.43
C ASP A 452 -10.89 -23.06 3.24
N THR A 453 -9.70 -22.54 3.52
CA THR A 453 -8.78 -22.01 2.50
C THR A 453 -8.12 -23.08 1.64
N SER A 454 -8.28 -24.38 1.97
CA SER A 454 -7.89 -25.46 1.04
C SER A 454 -8.69 -25.42 -0.27
N HIS A 455 -9.84 -24.76 -0.27
CA HIS A 455 -10.71 -24.58 -1.42
C HIS A 455 -10.37 -23.36 -2.29
N GLY A 456 -9.53 -22.44 -1.83
CA GLY A 456 -9.13 -21.27 -2.60
C GLY A 456 -8.53 -20.15 -1.74
N THR A 457 -7.95 -19.19 -2.41
CA THR A 457 -7.36 -17.98 -1.82
C THR A 457 -8.45 -16.95 -1.54
N ILE A 458 -8.42 -16.31 -0.37
CA ILE A 458 -9.22 -15.12 -0.08
C ILE A 458 -8.38 -13.89 -0.39
N HIS A 459 -8.94 -12.93 -1.12
CA HIS A 459 -8.35 -11.63 -1.40
C HIS A 459 -9.06 -10.56 -0.59
N LEU A 460 -8.30 -9.71 0.07
CA LEU A 460 -8.76 -8.54 0.82
C LEU A 460 -8.15 -7.28 0.23
N ILE A 461 -8.97 -6.27 0.02
CA ILE A 461 -8.55 -4.90 -0.19
C ILE A 461 -8.71 -4.16 1.13
N LEU A 462 -7.64 -3.52 1.58
CA LEU A 462 -7.52 -2.85 2.86
C LEU A 462 -6.86 -1.46 2.66
N GLY A 463 -7.24 -0.74 1.60
CA GLY A 463 -6.63 0.54 1.23
C GLY A 463 -7.17 1.76 1.97
N GLY A 464 -7.78 1.53 3.13
CA GLY A 464 -8.45 2.57 3.92
C GLY A 464 -7.68 3.05 5.14
N GLY A 465 -6.36 2.95 5.19
CA GLY A 465 -5.57 3.39 6.35
C GLY A 465 -5.77 4.87 6.67
N GLY A 466 -5.54 5.73 5.70
CA GLY A 466 -5.70 7.19 5.86
C GLY A 466 -6.33 7.87 4.65
N THR A 467 -6.72 7.10 3.65
CA THR A 467 -7.45 7.54 2.47
C THR A 467 -8.80 6.83 2.39
N SER A 468 -9.77 7.38 1.67
CA SER A 468 -11.10 6.77 1.55
C SER A 468 -11.79 7.19 0.27
N ALA A 469 -12.39 6.23 -0.43
CA ALA A 469 -13.18 6.44 -1.63
C ALA A 469 -14.33 5.41 -1.77
N PRO A 470 -15.27 5.34 -0.80
CA PRO A 470 -16.20 4.22 -0.73
C PRO A 470 -17.35 4.26 -1.73
N LEU A 471 -17.80 5.43 -2.16
CA LEU A 471 -19.10 5.56 -2.87
C LEU A 471 -19.00 5.64 -4.39
N ASP A 472 -17.90 6.14 -4.94
CA ASP A 472 -17.78 6.40 -6.38
C ASP A 472 -17.05 5.25 -7.12
N VAL A 473 -16.50 4.29 -6.38
CA VAL A 473 -15.63 3.24 -6.92
C VAL A 473 -16.33 1.91 -7.18
N TYR A 474 -17.40 1.59 -6.45
CA TYR A 474 -18.07 0.30 -6.60
C TYR A 474 -18.85 0.15 -7.90
N GLY A 475 -18.74 -1.02 -8.49
CA GLY A 475 -19.47 -1.38 -9.68
C GLY A 475 -20.99 -1.43 -9.45
N VAL A 476 -21.77 -1.19 -10.51
CA VAL A 476 -23.21 -1.35 -10.51
C VAL A 476 -23.56 -2.84 -10.55
N ASP A 477 -24.57 -3.24 -9.79
CA ASP A 477 -25.14 -4.59 -9.88
C ASP A 477 -25.58 -4.89 -11.32
N MET A 478 -25.14 -6.01 -11.86
CA MET A 478 -25.49 -6.50 -13.20
C MET A 478 -26.91 -7.11 -13.27
N GLY A 479 -27.71 -6.99 -12.22
CA GLY A 479 -29.03 -7.62 -12.09
C GLY A 479 -28.99 -9.07 -11.60
N ASN A 480 -27.83 -9.57 -11.24
CA ASN A 480 -27.59 -10.91 -10.67
C ASN A 480 -27.00 -10.86 -9.26
N GLY A 481 -26.92 -9.69 -8.65
CA GLY A 481 -26.36 -9.46 -7.33
C GLY A 481 -24.82 -9.22 -7.31
N ASN A 482 -24.15 -9.31 -8.47
CA ASN A 482 -22.70 -9.09 -8.55
C ASN A 482 -22.37 -7.68 -9.03
N PRO A 483 -21.27 -7.06 -8.55
CA PRO A 483 -20.79 -5.80 -9.10
C PRO A 483 -20.19 -5.99 -10.49
N GLN A 484 -20.32 -4.95 -11.34
CA GLN A 484 -19.58 -4.85 -12.57
C GLN A 484 -18.25 -4.14 -12.31
N ALA A 485 -17.18 -4.89 -12.33
CA ALA A 485 -15.83 -4.42 -12.05
C ALA A 485 -15.07 -4.06 -13.34
N GLN A 486 -14.22 -3.05 -13.26
CA GLN A 486 -13.28 -2.74 -14.34
C GLN A 486 -12.02 -3.57 -14.23
N VAL A 487 -11.43 -3.87 -15.40
CA VAL A 487 -10.18 -4.64 -15.49
C VAL A 487 -9.21 -3.97 -16.46
N PHE A 488 -7.98 -3.83 -16.01
CA PHE A 488 -6.86 -3.41 -16.85
C PHE A 488 -6.26 -4.62 -17.55
N THR A 489 -6.49 -4.74 -18.86
CA THR A 489 -6.10 -5.93 -19.62
C THR A 489 -4.86 -5.73 -20.48
N LYS A 490 -4.37 -4.50 -20.60
CA LYS A 490 -3.20 -4.14 -21.40
C LYS A 490 -2.29 -3.20 -20.63
N PRO A 491 -0.97 -3.44 -20.67
CA PRO A 491 -0.03 -2.53 -20.05
C PRO A 491 -0.03 -1.17 -20.75
N ASN A 492 0.34 -0.16 -19.99
CA ASN A 492 0.56 1.18 -20.51
C ASN A 492 1.57 1.15 -21.67
N ARG A 493 1.36 1.99 -22.66
CA ARG A 493 2.24 2.12 -23.82
C ARG A 493 2.66 3.58 -23.99
N PRO A 494 3.88 3.83 -24.50
CA PRO A 494 4.25 5.15 -24.94
C PRO A 494 3.23 5.69 -25.94
N VAL A 495 2.84 6.95 -25.80
CA VAL A 495 1.92 7.58 -26.74
C VAL A 495 2.64 7.83 -28.04
N ALA A 496 2.18 7.23 -29.14
CA ALA A 496 2.75 7.42 -30.46
C ALA A 496 2.65 8.90 -30.88
N GLY A 497 3.75 9.46 -31.42
CA GLY A 497 3.80 10.82 -31.92
C GLY A 497 4.03 11.90 -30.86
N THR A 498 4.22 11.53 -29.59
CA THR A 498 4.63 12.44 -28.53
C THR A 498 6.15 12.41 -28.35
N THR A 499 6.69 13.43 -27.70
CA THR A 499 8.10 13.43 -27.29
C THR A 499 8.39 12.18 -26.48
N ALA A 500 9.49 11.49 -26.79
CA ALA A 500 9.87 10.29 -26.08
C ALA A 500 9.79 10.49 -24.55
N GLY A 501 9.11 9.61 -23.84
CA GLY A 501 8.86 9.73 -22.40
C GLY A 501 7.46 10.22 -22.02
N THR A 502 6.55 10.45 -22.96
CA THR A 502 5.14 10.73 -22.60
C THR A 502 4.37 9.42 -22.53
N PHE A 503 3.89 9.11 -21.33
CA PHE A 503 3.02 7.97 -21.06
C PHE A 503 1.67 8.49 -20.57
N VAL A 504 0.62 7.74 -20.82
CA VAL A 504 -0.72 8.01 -20.31
C VAL A 504 -1.13 6.80 -19.49
N ARG A 505 -1.60 7.03 -18.26
CA ARG A 505 -2.20 5.96 -17.46
C ARG A 505 -3.26 5.26 -18.30
N PRO A 506 -3.23 3.92 -18.45
CA PRO A 506 -4.27 3.23 -19.19
C PRO A 506 -5.62 3.48 -18.53
N THR A 507 -6.67 3.59 -19.32
CA THR A 507 -8.02 3.41 -18.83
C THR A 507 -8.32 1.93 -18.81
N ALA A 508 -9.08 1.46 -17.82
CA ALA A 508 -9.59 0.10 -17.86
C ALA A 508 -10.29 -0.15 -19.18
N ASP A 509 -9.93 -1.23 -19.84
CA ASP A 509 -10.38 -1.54 -21.20
C ASP A 509 -11.34 -2.74 -21.24
N ALA A 510 -11.64 -3.34 -20.10
CA ALA A 510 -12.66 -4.38 -19.97
C ALA A 510 -13.49 -4.22 -18.69
N LEU A 511 -14.68 -4.79 -18.73
CA LEU A 511 -15.57 -4.93 -17.58
C LEU A 511 -15.83 -6.42 -17.33
N GLU A 512 -15.94 -6.80 -16.08
CA GLU A 512 -16.30 -8.17 -15.69
C GLU A 512 -17.45 -8.17 -14.68
N ASP A 513 -18.21 -9.25 -14.69
CA ASP A 513 -19.10 -9.63 -13.61
C ASP A 513 -18.27 -10.19 -12.46
N ALA A 514 -18.17 -9.46 -11.35
CA ALA A 514 -17.31 -9.80 -10.21
C ALA A 514 -17.95 -10.86 -9.32
N ILE A 515 -18.19 -12.05 -9.88
CA ILE A 515 -18.78 -13.21 -9.18
C ILE A 515 -17.99 -13.62 -7.94
N TRP A 516 -16.76 -13.21 -7.84
CA TRP A 516 -15.86 -13.48 -6.72
C TRP A 516 -16.04 -12.52 -5.54
N SER A 517 -16.72 -11.38 -5.73
CA SER A 517 -16.93 -10.38 -4.68
C SER A 517 -17.91 -10.90 -3.62
N ALA A 518 -17.49 -10.92 -2.36
CA ALA A 518 -18.28 -11.43 -1.24
C ALA A 518 -18.76 -10.33 -0.30
N GLN A 519 -17.92 -9.34 0.01
CA GLN A 519 -18.25 -8.26 0.92
C GLN A 519 -17.56 -6.96 0.51
N ARG A 520 -18.21 -5.84 0.81
CA ARG A 520 -17.70 -4.49 0.57
C ARG A 520 -18.25 -3.53 1.62
N ASP A 521 -17.44 -2.59 2.09
CA ASP A 521 -17.94 -1.49 2.90
C ASP A 521 -18.27 -0.29 2.00
N THR A 522 -19.56 -0.03 1.81
CA THR A 522 -20.03 1.11 1.01
C THR A 522 -20.25 2.37 1.84
N GLY A 523 -20.07 2.31 3.16
CA GLY A 523 -20.29 3.41 4.10
C GLY A 523 -19.07 4.28 4.29
N THR A 524 -17.88 3.69 4.34
CA THR A 524 -16.59 4.38 4.46
C THR A 524 -15.47 3.52 3.90
N GLY A 525 -14.39 4.14 3.40
CA GLY A 525 -13.18 3.42 3.05
C GLY A 525 -12.23 3.24 4.24
N TYR A 526 -12.36 4.05 5.27
CA TYR A 526 -11.44 4.04 6.41
C TYR A 526 -11.62 2.81 7.31
N GLY A 527 -10.54 2.03 7.47
CA GLY A 527 -10.59 0.86 8.33
C GLY A 527 -9.26 0.18 8.58
N ILE A 528 -9.32 -0.84 9.42
CA ILE A 528 -8.18 -1.69 9.80
C ILE A 528 -8.63 -3.13 9.96
N ALA A 529 -7.87 -4.06 9.39
CA ALA A 529 -8.05 -5.49 9.62
C ALA A 529 -7.16 -5.97 10.78
N VAL A 530 -7.75 -6.75 11.67
CA VAL A 530 -7.10 -7.36 12.83
C VAL A 530 -7.20 -8.86 12.69
N PHE A 531 -6.06 -9.55 12.67
CA PHE A 531 -5.98 -10.99 12.48
C PHE A 531 -5.50 -11.67 13.75
N ASP A 532 -6.28 -12.60 14.25
CA ASP A 532 -5.93 -13.49 15.36
C ASP A 532 -5.62 -14.88 14.79
N VAL A 533 -4.35 -15.32 14.92
CA VAL A 533 -3.91 -16.63 14.46
C VAL A 533 -3.84 -17.58 15.63
N ASP A 534 -4.56 -18.71 15.52
CA ASP A 534 -4.46 -19.83 16.44
C ASP A 534 -3.95 -21.07 15.69
N PRO A 535 -2.75 -21.57 16.01
CA PRO A 535 -2.19 -22.74 15.36
C PRO A 535 -2.94 -24.05 15.70
N GLY A 536 -3.87 -24.01 16.65
CA GLY A 536 -4.65 -25.17 17.07
C GLY A 536 -3.82 -26.30 17.66
N GLU A 537 -4.47 -27.44 17.91
CA GLU A 537 -3.81 -28.66 18.40
C GLU A 537 -3.32 -29.55 17.25
N HIS A 538 -2.33 -30.40 17.54
CA HIS A 538 -1.81 -31.37 16.58
C HIS A 538 -2.92 -32.31 16.09
N GLY A 539 -3.05 -32.43 14.76
CA GLY A 539 -4.09 -33.23 14.10
C GLY A 539 -5.47 -32.58 14.02
N GLY A 540 -5.63 -31.40 14.61
CA GLY A 540 -6.83 -30.57 14.54
C GLY A 540 -6.82 -29.57 13.37
N LYS A 541 -7.57 -28.50 13.54
CA LYS A 541 -7.60 -27.36 12.65
C LYS A 541 -6.74 -26.23 13.22
N THR A 542 -6.18 -25.43 12.35
CA THR A 542 -5.63 -24.11 12.63
C THR A 542 -6.59 -23.06 12.10
N THR A 543 -6.67 -21.91 12.76
CA THR A 543 -7.58 -20.82 12.39
C THR A 543 -6.86 -19.48 12.31
N MET A 544 -7.36 -18.62 11.43
CA MET A 544 -7.00 -17.22 11.35
C MET A 544 -8.30 -16.42 11.31
N THR A 545 -8.63 -15.74 12.41
CA THR A 545 -9.85 -14.93 12.48
C THR A 545 -9.50 -13.47 12.14
N MET A 546 -10.11 -12.96 11.07
CA MET A 546 -10.06 -11.57 10.68
C MET A 546 -11.26 -10.83 11.23
N ASN A 547 -11.01 -9.73 11.93
CA ASN A 547 -12.00 -8.74 12.31
C ASN A 547 -11.67 -7.45 11.58
N TYR A 548 -12.55 -7.01 10.69
CA TYR A 548 -12.41 -5.70 10.05
C TYR A 548 -13.19 -4.65 10.83
N TYR A 549 -12.49 -3.60 11.20
CA TYR A 549 -13.06 -2.44 11.88
C TYR A 549 -13.02 -1.24 10.98
N HIS A 550 -14.14 -0.54 10.81
CA HIS A 550 -14.24 0.68 10.03
C HIS A 550 -14.50 1.90 10.91
N ALA A 551 -14.30 3.10 10.36
CA ALA A 551 -14.54 4.36 11.03
C ALA A 551 -15.77 5.07 10.43
N PRO A 552 -17.00 4.79 10.90
CA PRO A 552 -18.22 5.33 10.30
C PRO A 552 -18.25 6.86 10.32
N GLY A 553 -18.63 7.47 9.19
CA GLY A 553 -18.72 8.92 9.05
C GLY A 553 -17.39 9.67 8.98
N ALA A 554 -16.25 8.96 8.99
CA ALA A 554 -14.92 9.58 8.91
C ALA A 554 -14.68 10.30 7.58
N ASP A 555 -15.44 9.99 6.54
CA ASP A 555 -15.42 10.70 5.24
C ASP A 555 -15.94 12.14 5.33
N GLN A 556 -16.73 12.45 6.34
CA GLN A 556 -17.25 13.81 6.60
C GLN A 556 -16.48 14.49 7.73
N THR A 557 -16.19 13.75 8.80
CA THR A 557 -15.49 14.26 9.98
C THR A 557 -14.57 13.17 10.52
N PRO A 558 -13.28 13.47 10.74
CA PRO A 558 -12.34 12.48 11.27
C PRO A 558 -12.89 11.81 12.54
N ASN A 559 -12.85 10.48 12.56
CA ASN A 559 -13.45 9.68 13.63
C ASN A 559 -12.40 8.74 14.24
N PRO A 560 -12.06 8.88 15.55
CA PRO A 560 -11.15 7.97 16.24
C PRO A 560 -11.80 6.63 16.60
N ASP A 561 -13.13 6.54 16.53
CA ASP A 561 -13.86 5.35 16.94
C ASP A 561 -14.02 4.38 15.77
N TYR A 562 -13.34 3.25 15.87
CA TYR A 562 -13.43 2.14 14.93
C TYR A 562 -14.41 1.11 15.47
N GLU A 563 -15.42 0.77 14.67
CA GLU A 563 -16.48 -0.17 14.98
C GLU A 563 -16.30 -1.47 14.18
N LEU A 564 -16.66 -2.60 14.76
CA LEU A 564 -16.58 -3.89 14.08
C LEU A 564 -17.59 -3.93 12.92
N PHE A 565 -17.08 -4.09 11.70
CA PHE A 565 -17.88 -4.21 10.48
C PHE A 565 -18.11 -5.68 10.10
N GLU A 566 -17.05 -6.50 10.11
CA GLU A 566 -17.11 -7.90 9.70
C GLU A 566 -16.17 -8.76 10.53
N THR A 567 -16.60 -10.00 10.78
CA THR A 567 -15.75 -11.07 11.32
C THR A 567 -15.77 -12.27 10.38
N VAL A 568 -14.59 -12.73 9.98
CA VAL A 568 -14.41 -13.92 9.13
C VAL A 568 -13.34 -14.82 9.73
N THR A 569 -13.63 -16.11 9.81
CA THR A 569 -12.66 -17.12 10.23
C THR A 569 -12.20 -17.95 9.03
N LEU A 570 -10.91 -17.93 8.78
CA LEU A 570 -10.23 -18.83 7.87
C LEU A 570 -9.84 -20.07 8.66
N GLU A 571 -10.09 -21.24 8.12
CA GLU A 571 -9.71 -22.49 8.75
C GLU A 571 -9.12 -23.47 7.75
N LYS A 572 -8.29 -24.35 8.23
CA LYS A 572 -7.83 -25.53 7.49
C LYS A 572 -7.22 -26.55 8.42
N ARG A 573 -6.99 -27.75 7.91
CA ARG A 573 -6.30 -28.78 8.68
C ARG A 573 -4.86 -28.35 8.95
N ARG A 574 -4.43 -28.43 10.21
CA ARG A 574 -3.04 -28.22 10.60
C ARG A 574 -2.14 -29.30 9.97
N ARG A 575 -1.01 -28.88 9.40
CA ARG A 575 0.00 -29.75 8.76
C ARG A 575 0.82 -30.56 9.76
#